data_156f34ff4c251e797a9d8b3d45a6e153
#
_entry.id   156f34ff4c251e797a9d8b3d45a6e153
#
_cell.length_a   1.000
_cell.length_b   1.000
_cell.length_c   1.000
_cell.angle_alpha   90.00
_cell.angle_beta   90.00
_cell.angle_gamma   90.00
#
_symmetry.space_group_name_H-M   'P 1'
#
loop_
_entity.id
_entity.type
_entity.pdbx_description
1 polymer ?
#
loop_
_entity_poly.entity_id
_entity_poly.type
_entity_poly.pdbx_seq_one_letter_code
_entity_poly.pdbx_strand_id
1 'polypeptide(L)'
;MKRLSLSPMEKEILKAVHVARRFPIVRFELHSSQEPGLRSIALNHVYITHPEDSMELVKERSAALEGLRKKGLVRISYALPAYVQSDYQIYYQSKLYELLCHTAMEAQGKEGFLFDFPAMRFGQVFPK
;
A
#
# COMPACT_ATOMS: atom_id res chain seq x y z
N MET A 1 4.68 -11.24 31.72
CA MET A 1 4.96 -10.62 30.41
C MET A 1 4.17 -11.32 29.34
N LYS A 2 3.30 -10.59 28.64
CA LYS A 2 2.52 -11.17 27.54
C LYS A 2 3.41 -11.38 26.31
N ARG A 3 3.40 -12.59 25.81
CA ARG A 3 4.08 -12.94 24.58
C ARG A 3 3.21 -12.51 23.41
N LEU A 4 3.76 -11.70 22.51
CA LEU A 4 3.04 -11.33 21.30
C LEU A 4 2.96 -12.53 20.36
N SER A 5 1.76 -12.82 19.91
CA SER A 5 1.52 -13.86 18.91
C SER A 5 1.55 -13.24 17.51
N LEU A 6 2.40 -13.79 16.65
CA LEU A 6 2.53 -13.32 15.28
C LEU A 6 2.12 -14.43 14.30
N SER A 7 1.40 -14.05 13.24
CA SER A 7 1.11 -14.96 12.15
C SER A 7 2.39 -15.26 11.36
N PRO A 8 2.44 -16.35 10.56
CA PRO A 8 3.59 -16.62 9.70
C PRO A 8 3.92 -15.45 8.78
N MET A 9 2.92 -14.80 8.19
CA MET A 9 3.12 -13.64 7.32
C MET A 9 3.69 -12.45 8.11
N GLU A 10 3.20 -12.20 9.32
CA GLU A 10 3.73 -11.15 10.18
C GLU A 10 5.20 -11.39 10.51
N LYS A 11 5.56 -12.63 10.84
CA LYS A 11 6.96 -12.98 11.14
C LYS A 11 7.86 -12.74 9.93
N GLU A 12 7.42 -13.16 8.76
CA GLU A 12 8.17 -12.99 7.51
C GLU A 12 8.40 -11.52 7.21
N ILE A 13 7.35 -10.71 7.28
CA ILE A 13 7.45 -9.28 6.99
C ILE A 13 8.30 -8.56 8.03
N LEU A 14 8.11 -8.87 9.32
CA LEU A 14 8.90 -8.26 10.39
C LEU A 14 10.40 -8.51 10.19
N LYS A 15 10.76 -9.76 9.83
CA LYS A 15 12.15 -10.11 9.53
C LYS A 15 12.66 -9.30 8.33
N ALA A 16 11.86 -9.18 7.28
CA ALA A 16 12.23 -8.42 6.09
C ALA A 16 12.44 -6.93 6.42
N VAL A 17 11.59 -6.36 7.26
CA VAL A 17 11.72 -4.96 7.70
C VAL A 17 13.03 -4.74 8.44
N HIS A 18 13.42 -5.68 9.32
CA HIS A 18 14.63 -5.55 10.11
C HIS A 18 15.92 -5.66 9.31
N VAL A 19 15.92 -6.43 8.21
CA VAL A 19 17.12 -6.59 7.38
C VAL A 19 17.19 -5.60 6.23
N ALA A 20 16.07 -5.01 5.84
CA ALA A 20 16.03 -4.09 4.71
C ALA A 20 16.54 -2.70 5.12
N ARG A 21 17.31 -2.10 4.23
CA ARG A 21 17.75 -0.72 4.40
C ARG A 21 16.59 0.25 4.29
N ARG A 22 15.67 -0.03 3.37
CA ARG A 22 14.42 0.70 3.17
C ARG A 22 13.34 -0.34 2.92
N PHE A 23 12.12 -0.06 3.38
CA PHE A 23 10.99 -0.94 3.16
C PHE A 23 9.82 -0.12 2.58
N PRO A 24 9.87 0.14 1.25
CA PRO A 24 8.87 0.96 0.59
C PRO A 24 7.55 0.21 0.45
N ILE A 25 6.47 0.92 0.75
CA ILE A 25 5.10 0.48 0.52
C ILE A 25 4.32 1.63 -0.10
N VAL A 26 3.14 1.35 -0.61
CA VAL A 26 2.28 2.40 -1.16
C VAL A 26 0.86 2.23 -0.63
N ARG A 27 0.09 3.31 -0.78
CA ARG A 27 -1.35 3.31 -0.59
C ARG A 27 -1.98 3.61 -1.95
N PHE A 28 -2.88 2.74 -2.40
CA PHE A 28 -3.67 3.01 -3.60
C PHE A 28 -4.87 3.83 -3.21
N GLU A 29 -5.06 4.95 -3.90
CA GLU A 29 -6.16 5.89 -3.66
C GLU A 29 -6.92 6.14 -4.94
N LEU A 30 -8.18 6.53 -4.79
CA LEU A 30 -8.98 7.08 -5.87
C LEU A 30 -9.32 8.51 -5.52
N HIS A 31 -9.03 9.42 -6.42
CA HIS A 31 -9.30 10.85 -6.26
C HIS A 31 -10.41 11.26 -7.20
N SER A 32 -11.00 12.42 -6.94
CA SER A 32 -12.01 13.01 -7.81
C SER A 32 -11.39 14.09 -8.68
N SER A 33 -11.65 14.01 -9.99
CA SER A 33 -11.27 15.08 -10.92
C SER A 33 -12.23 16.28 -10.81
N GLN A 34 -13.42 16.08 -10.24
CA GLN A 34 -14.46 17.10 -10.13
C GLN A 34 -14.46 17.81 -8.80
N GLU A 35 -14.06 17.11 -7.72
CA GLU A 35 -14.08 17.62 -6.36
C GLU A 35 -12.67 17.64 -5.80
N PRO A 36 -11.94 18.76 -5.86
CA PRO A 36 -10.58 18.84 -5.31
C PRO A 36 -10.55 18.45 -3.84
N GLY A 37 -9.60 17.60 -3.49
CA GLY A 37 -9.43 17.13 -2.12
C GLY A 37 -10.27 15.93 -1.74
N LEU A 38 -11.25 15.55 -2.55
CA LEU A 38 -12.04 14.34 -2.30
C LEU A 38 -11.24 13.11 -2.73
N ARG A 39 -11.05 12.18 -1.81
CA ARG A 39 -10.27 10.97 -2.08
C ARG A 39 -10.76 9.80 -1.22
N SER A 40 -10.55 8.60 -1.74
CA SER A 40 -10.88 7.35 -1.06
C SER A 40 -9.67 6.43 -1.08
N ILE A 41 -9.49 5.67 -0.03
CA ILE A 41 -8.43 4.65 0.01
C ILE A 41 -8.97 3.39 -0.63
N ALA A 42 -8.37 2.99 -1.74
CA ALA A 42 -8.73 1.74 -2.42
C ALA A 42 -8.05 0.54 -1.76
N LEU A 43 -6.76 0.66 -1.41
CA LEU A 43 -6.02 -0.39 -0.74
C LEU A 43 -4.88 0.22 0.06
N ASN A 44 -4.81 -0.12 1.34
CA ASN A 44 -3.82 0.40 2.29
C ASN A 44 -2.66 -0.58 2.44
N HIS A 45 -1.48 -0.04 2.78
CA HIS A 45 -0.26 -0.82 3.05
C HIS A 45 0.03 -1.85 1.97
N VAL A 46 0.16 -1.39 0.72
CA VAL A 46 0.43 -2.27 -0.42
C VAL A 46 1.92 -2.59 -0.47
N TYR A 47 2.26 -3.87 -0.32
CA TYR A 47 3.62 -4.37 -0.42
C TYR A 47 3.68 -5.39 -1.54
N ILE A 48 4.41 -5.04 -2.61
CA ILE A 48 4.54 -5.86 -3.82
C ILE A 48 6.02 -6.17 -4.04
N THR A 49 6.34 -7.43 -4.27
CA THR A 49 7.69 -7.88 -4.57
C THR A 49 7.84 -8.35 -6.01
N HIS A 50 6.73 -8.58 -6.71
CA HIS A 50 6.71 -9.00 -8.10
C HIS A 50 5.50 -8.36 -8.80
N PRO A 51 5.66 -7.90 -10.06
CA PRO A 51 4.53 -7.24 -10.76
C PRO A 51 3.27 -8.10 -10.88
N GLU A 52 3.43 -9.43 -10.86
CA GLU A 52 2.31 -10.37 -10.98
C GLU A 52 1.67 -10.76 -9.64
N ASP A 53 2.10 -10.17 -8.53
CA ASP A 53 1.52 -10.47 -7.22
C ASP A 53 0.00 -10.31 -7.24
N SER A 54 -0.69 -11.31 -6.69
CA SER A 54 -2.15 -11.34 -6.70
C SER A 54 -2.75 -10.40 -5.66
N MET A 55 -4.02 -10.04 -5.85
CA MET A 55 -4.77 -9.26 -4.88
C MET A 55 -4.84 -9.97 -3.53
N GLU A 56 -5.05 -11.29 -3.53
CA GLU A 56 -5.11 -12.08 -2.30
C GLU A 56 -3.83 -11.99 -1.49
N LEU A 57 -2.69 -12.16 -2.15
CA LEU A 57 -1.38 -12.07 -1.51
C LEU A 57 -1.13 -10.68 -0.95
N VAL A 58 -1.43 -9.65 -1.73
CA VAL A 58 -1.21 -8.27 -1.31
C VAL A 58 -2.13 -7.89 -0.15
N LYS A 59 -3.38 -8.35 -0.15
CA LYS A 59 -4.29 -8.14 0.99
C LYS A 59 -3.81 -8.84 2.24
N GLU A 60 -3.26 -10.04 2.12
CA GLU A 60 -2.69 -10.78 3.24
C GLU A 60 -1.49 -10.03 3.83
N ARG A 61 -0.63 -9.51 2.98
CA ARG A 61 0.51 -8.67 3.40
C ARG A 61 0.04 -7.37 4.06
N SER A 62 -0.98 -6.76 3.51
CA SER A 62 -1.56 -5.52 4.06
C SER A 62 -2.09 -5.75 5.48
N ALA A 63 -2.83 -6.84 5.68
CA ALA A 63 -3.34 -7.21 7.00
C ALA A 63 -2.21 -7.48 7.99
N ALA A 64 -1.14 -8.15 7.54
CA ALA A 64 0.03 -8.42 8.38
C ALA A 64 0.74 -7.14 8.79
N LEU A 65 0.92 -6.20 7.86
CA LEU A 65 1.53 -4.90 8.15
C LEU A 65 0.71 -4.10 9.17
N GLU A 66 -0.60 -4.09 9.01
CA GLU A 66 -1.48 -3.42 9.96
C GLU A 66 -1.44 -4.09 11.34
N GLY A 67 -1.40 -5.42 11.37
CA GLY A 67 -1.25 -6.17 12.61
C GLY A 67 0.05 -5.84 13.33
N LEU A 68 1.16 -5.77 12.60
CA LEU A 68 2.47 -5.39 13.16
C LEU A 68 2.46 -3.97 13.70
N ARG A 69 1.82 -3.05 12.98
CA ARG A 69 1.69 -1.67 13.43
C ARG A 69 0.89 -1.57 14.73
N LYS A 70 -0.24 -2.27 14.81
CA LYS A 70 -1.08 -2.29 16.01
C LYS A 70 -0.35 -2.88 17.22
N LYS A 71 0.50 -3.86 16.99
CA LYS A 71 1.30 -4.49 18.05
C LYS A 71 2.51 -3.65 18.46
N GLY A 72 2.74 -2.51 17.79
CA GLY A 72 3.84 -1.62 18.11
C GLY A 72 5.21 -2.12 17.65
N LEU A 73 5.26 -3.05 16.71
CA LEU A 73 6.51 -3.65 16.23
C LEU A 73 7.09 -2.95 15.02
N VAL A 74 6.28 -2.19 14.28
CA VAL A 74 6.73 -1.36 13.17
C VAL A 74 6.01 -0.02 13.22
N ARG A 75 6.62 0.98 12.58
CA ARG A 75 6.01 2.29 12.33
C ARG A 75 5.81 2.43 10.83
N ILE A 76 4.64 2.87 10.41
CA ILE A 76 4.31 3.09 9.01
C ILE A 76 4.06 4.58 8.80
N SER A 77 4.70 5.17 7.78
CA SER A 77 4.52 6.58 7.46
C SER A 77 4.28 6.75 5.97
N TYR A 78 3.30 7.59 5.64
CA TYR A 78 3.03 8.06 4.29
C TYR A 78 3.37 9.55 4.13
N ALA A 79 4.00 10.14 5.16
CA ALA A 79 4.46 11.51 5.14
C ALA A 79 5.98 11.52 5.08
N LEU A 80 6.52 11.21 3.91
CA LEU A 80 7.96 11.07 3.71
C LEU A 80 8.55 12.41 3.28
N PRO A 81 9.53 12.96 4.03
CA PRO A 81 10.21 14.18 3.61
C PRO A 81 11.10 13.95 2.39
N ALA A 82 11.56 12.72 2.20
CA ALA A 82 12.37 12.32 1.06
C ALA A 82 12.16 10.84 0.79
N TYR A 83 12.33 10.43 -0.46
CA TYR A 83 12.20 9.03 -0.85
C TYR A 83 13.07 8.76 -2.09
N VAL A 84 13.37 7.46 -2.32
CA VAL A 84 14.09 7.01 -3.51
C VAL A 84 13.04 6.57 -4.54
N GLN A 85 12.91 7.34 -5.61
CA GLN A 85 11.84 7.12 -6.59
C GLN A 85 11.88 5.72 -7.22
N SER A 86 13.06 5.18 -7.48
CA SER A 86 13.21 3.85 -8.07
C SER A 86 12.64 2.73 -7.18
N ASP A 87 12.54 2.95 -5.87
CA ASP A 87 11.94 1.97 -4.97
C ASP A 87 10.46 1.72 -5.27
N TYR A 88 9.79 2.67 -5.95
CA TYR A 88 8.36 2.62 -6.19
C TYR A 88 7.98 2.24 -7.62
N GLN A 89 8.97 2.01 -8.49
CA GLN A 89 8.67 1.66 -9.89
C GLN A 89 7.91 0.36 -10.03
N ILE A 90 8.21 -0.63 -9.21
CA ILE A 90 7.53 -1.93 -9.26
C ILE A 90 6.01 -1.78 -9.05
N TYR A 91 5.60 -0.82 -8.25
CA TYR A 91 4.18 -0.60 -7.98
C TYR A 91 3.43 -0.11 -9.22
N TYR A 92 4.05 0.77 -10.01
CA TYR A 92 3.47 1.23 -11.28
C TYR A 92 3.40 0.13 -12.34
N GLN A 93 4.28 -0.87 -12.24
CA GLN A 93 4.34 -2.00 -13.17
C GLN A 93 3.44 -3.16 -12.74
N SER A 94 2.82 -3.06 -11.56
CA SER A 94 2.06 -4.16 -10.99
C SER A 94 0.69 -4.33 -11.63
N LYS A 95 0.21 -5.58 -11.64
CA LYS A 95 -1.15 -5.92 -12.05
C LYS A 95 -2.20 -5.18 -11.23
N LEU A 96 -1.93 -4.98 -9.95
CA LEU A 96 -2.87 -4.32 -9.06
C LEU A 96 -3.02 -2.84 -9.38
N TYR A 97 -1.91 -2.18 -9.76
CA TYR A 97 -2.01 -0.78 -10.20
C TYR A 97 -2.78 -0.68 -11.52
N GLU A 98 -2.55 -1.62 -12.43
CA GLU A 98 -3.31 -1.70 -13.68
C GLU A 98 -4.81 -1.83 -13.38
N LEU A 99 -5.18 -2.70 -12.44
CA LEU A 99 -6.57 -2.86 -12.02
C LEU A 99 -7.14 -1.57 -11.43
N LEU A 100 -6.36 -0.85 -10.63
CA LEU A 100 -6.76 0.44 -10.08
C LEU A 100 -7.06 1.45 -11.20
N CYS A 101 -6.18 1.50 -12.20
CA CYS A 101 -6.36 2.38 -13.36
C CYS A 101 -7.61 2.02 -14.14
N HIS A 102 -7.87 0.74 -14.37
CA HIS A 102 -9.08 0.28 -15.07
C HIS A 102 -10.33 0.67 -14.29
N THR A 103 -10.32 0.50 -12.96
CA THR A 103 -11.44 0.88 -12.11
C THR A 103 -11.75 2.37 -12.23
N ALA A 104 -10.71 3.20 -12.20
CA ALA A 104 -10.86 4.65 -12.35
C ALA A 104 -11.37 5.02 -13.75
N MET A 105 -10.85 4.37 -14.79
CA MET A 105 -11.28 4.62 -16.16
C MET A 105 -12.75 4.24 -16.38
N GLU A 106 -13.21 3.14 -15.79
CA GLU A 106 -14.62 2.74 -15.88
C GLU A 106 -15.54 3.75 -15.20
N ALA A 107 -15.06 4.43 -14.15
CA ALA A 107 -15.82 5.46 -13.45
C ALA A 107 -15.91 6.76 -14.24
N GLN A 108 -14.93 7.01 -15.13
CA GLN A 108 -14.92 8.21 -15.97
C GLN A 108 -16.11 8.18 -16.93
N GLY A 109 -16.80 9.31 -17.03
CA GLY A 109 -17.96 9.43 -17.90
C GLY A 109 -19.25 8.82 -17.36
N LYS A 110 -19.21 8.16 -16.21
CA LYS A 110 -20.42 7.67 -15.55
C LYS A 110 -20.96 8.72 -14.61
N GLU A 111 -22.22 9.06 -14.81
CA GLU A 111 -22.90 10.03 -13.97
C GLU A 111 -22.99 9.51 -12.52
N GLY A 112 -22.66 10.38 -11.57
CA GLY A 112 -22.71 10.05 -10.15
C GLY A 112 -21.46 9.37 -9.58
N PHE A 113 -20.47 9.05 -10.42
CA PHE A 113 -19.21 8.49 -9.97
C PHE A 113 -18.16 9.59 -9.76
N LEU A 114 -17.78 9.81 -8.51
CA LEU A 114 -16.85 10.90 -8.16
C LEU A 114 -15.39 10.46 -8.14
N PHE A 115 -15.10 9.18 -7.88
CA PHE A 115 -13.73 8.69 -7.73
C PHE A 115 -13.23 8.12 -9.05
N ASP A 116 -12.75 9.00 -9.92
CA ASP A 116 -12.40 8.69 -11.30
C ASP A 116 -10.92 8.85 -11.64
N PHE A 117 -10.07 9.05 -10.64
CA PHE A 117 -8.64 9.29 -10.88
C PHE A 117 -7.79 8.41 -9.96
N PRO A 118 -6.90 7.55 -10.53
CA PRO A 118 -6.03 6.73 -9.70
C PRO A 118 -4.88 7.54 -9.12
N ALA A 119 -4.52 7.26 -7.89
CA ALA A 119 -3.40 7.91 -7.23
C ALA A 119 -2.66 6.91 -6.34
N MET A 120 -1.40 7.17 -6.15
CA MET A 120 -0.53 6.33 -5.33
C MET A 120 0.22 7.22 -4.34
N ARG A 121 0.09 6.93 -3.05
CA ARG A 121 0.84 7.64 -2.03
C ARG A 121 2.00 6.78 -1.58
N PHE A 122 3.20 7.33 -1.61
CA PHE A 122 4.41 6.62 -1.21
C PHE A 122 4.55 6.60 0.30
N GLY A 123 4.90 5.44 0.82
CA GLY A 123 5.10 5.25 2.25
C GLY A 123 6.30 4.36 2.52
N GLN A 124 6.59 4.20 3.81
CA GLN A 124 7.68 3.34 4.25
C GLN A 124 7.36 2.72 5.60
N VAL A 125 7.85 1.50 5.79
CA VAL A 125 7.77 0.78 7.06
C VAL A 125 9.12 0.90 7.76
N PHE A 126 9.09 1.29 9.02
CA PHE A 126 10.29 1.42 9.85
C PHE A 126 10.25 0.42 10.99
N PRO A 127 11.37 -0.24 11.32
CA PRO A 127 11.44 -1.08 12.50
C PRO A 127 11.34 -0.22 13.76
N LYS A 128 10.78 -0.80 14.79
CA LYS A 128 10.72 -0.16 16.11
C LYS A 128 11.63 -0.82 17.09
#